data_9b0339953ba415b0acb8aa5342413545
#
_entry.id   9b0339953ba415b0acb8aa5342413545
#
_cell.length_a   1.000
_cell.length_b   1.000
_cell.length_c   1.000
_cell.angle_alpha   90.00
_cell.angle_beta   90.00
_cell.angle_gamma   90.00
#
_symmetry.space_group_name_H-M   'P 1'
#
loop_
_entity.id
_entity.type
_entity.pdbx_description
1 polymer ?
#
loop_
_entity_poly.entity_id
_entity_poly.type
_entity_poly.pdbx_seq_one_letter_code
_entity_poly.pdbx_strand_id
1 'polypeptide(L)'
;MAKDYILEKRKFVIGGIAISIVLIYLIRLFVLQITTDDYKKNADSNAFLNKIQYPSRGAIYDRTGKLLVFNQPAYDITIVPKEIENLDTLDLCQSLNITRAQFLKIMSDMKDRRRNPGYSRYTNQLFMSQLSAEECGVFQEKLFKFRGFYIQRRTIRQYSYNAAAHALGDIGEVSAKEMEADEEGYYIRGDYVGKLGVEKSYEKYLRGEKGIEILLRDAHGRIQGHYMDGEYDRPSVPGKNLTLSLDIDLQMLGERLLKNKIGSIVAIEPETGEILCLVSSPNYDPHLMIGRQRGKNHLALQRDMTKPLLNRALMGVYPPGSTFKTAQGLTFLQEGIITEQSPAFPCSHGFHYGRLTVAAMLTDLPCH
;
A
#
# COMPACT_ATOMS: atom_id res chain seq x y z
N MET A 1 19.25 40.71 -75.77
CA MET A 1 18.36 39.54 -75.53
C MET A 1 18.92 38.41 -74.61
N ALA A 2 20.07 38.58 -73.97
CA ALA A 2 20.65 37.49 -73.10
C ALA A 2 20.33 37.62 -71.59
N LYS A 3 19.75 38.75 -71.17
CA LYS A 3 19.44 39.01 -69.72
C LYS A 3 18.12 38.33 -69.21
N ASP A 4 17.17 38.06 -70.08
CA ASP A 4 15.83 37.50 -69.67
C ASP A 4 15.86 36.03 -69.39
N TYR A 5 16.78 35.25 -70.01
CA TYR A 5 16.89 33.82 -69.81
C TYR A 5 17.34 33.41 -68.40
N ILE A 6 18.14 34.29 -67.74
CA ILE A 6 18.63 34.02 -66.36
C ILE A 6 17.52 34.30 -65.34
N LEU A 7 16.65 35.25 -65.58
CA LEU A 7 15.54 35.60 -64.72
C LEU A 7 14.44 34.56 -64.78
N GLU A 8 14.17 33.96 -65.95
CA GLU A 8 13.19 32.90 -66.10
C GLU A 8 13.57 31.60 -65.36
N LYS A 9 14.84 31.23 -65.30
CA LYS A 9 15.32 30.09 -64.53
C LYS A 9 15.22 30.34 -63.01
N ARG A 10 15.42 31.58 -62.54
CA ARG A 10 15.32 31.95 -61.12
C ARG A 10 13.89 31.83 -60.59
N LYS A 11 12.86 32.10 -61.39
CA LYS A 11 11.45 31.93 -60.94
C LYS A 11 11.11 30.48 -60.61
N PHE A 12 11.66 29.51 -61.36
CA PHE A 12 11.46 28.09 -61.06
C PHE A 12 12.21 27.66 -59.81
N VAL A 13 13.40 28.18 -59.54
CA VAL A 13 14.16 27.93 -58.32
C VAL A 13 13.43 28.49 -57.09
N ILE A 14 12.97 29.73 -57.16
CA ILE A 14 12.22 30.39 -56.09
C ILE A 14 10.89 29.65 -55.85
N GLY A 15 10.17 29.27 -56.91
CA GLY A 15 8.96 28.48 -56.86
C GLY A 15 9.20 27.11 -56.21
N GLY A 16 10.29 26.41 -56.57
CA GLY A 16 10.68 25.17 -55.98
C GLY A 16 10.99 25.26 -54.48
N ILE A 17 11.68 26.33 -54.05
CA ILE A 17 11.97 26.61 -52.64
C ILE A 17 10.67 26.87 -51.89
N ALA A 18 9.77 27.69 -52.43
CA ALA A 18 8.49 28.02 -51.82
C ALA A 18 7.63 26.76 -51.63
N ILE A 19 7.52 25.92 -52.67
CA ILE A 19 6.79 24.63 -52.61
C ILE A 19 7.41 23.69 -51.56
N SER A 20 8.76 23.60 -51.50
CA SER A 20 9.44 22.77 -50.50
C SER A 20 9.18 23.25 -49.07
N ILE A 21 9.17 24.55 -48.82
CA ILE A 21 8.82 25.10 -47.51
C ILE A 21 7.38 24.76 -47.16
N VAL A 22 6.41 24.94 -48.07
CA VAL A 22 5.01 24.59 -47.84
C VAL A 22 4.86 23.10 -47.54
N LEU A 23 5.57 22.23 -48.28
CA LEU A 23 5.54 20.79 -48.09
C LEU A 23 6.10 20.41 -46.70
N ILE A 24 7.19 21.03 -46.26
CA ILE A 24 7.74 20.83 -44.92
C ILE A 24 6.74 21.25 -43.83
N TYR A 25 6.05 22.39 -44.02
CA TYR A 25 5.01 22.83 -43.10
C TYR A 25 3.81 21.87 -43.07
N LEU A 26 3.36 21.37 -44.21
CA LEU A 26 2.26 20.40 -44.30
C LEU A 26 2.63 19.08 -43.58
N ILE A 27 3.82 18.57 -43.84
CA ILE A 27 4.32 17.36 -43.16
C ILE A 27 4.42 17.61 -41.65
N ARG A 28 4.93 18.77 -41.25
CA ARG A 28 5.04 19.11 -39.81
C ARG A 28 3.69 19.25 -39.13
N LEU A 29 2.73 19.88 -39.81
CA LEU A 29 1.33 19.96 -39.31
C LEU A 29 0.68 18.59 -39.21
N PHE A 30 0.87 17.72 -40.20
CA PHE A 30 0.37 16.33 -40.18
C PHE A 30 0.95 15.56 -39.00
N VAL A 31 2.25 15.64 -38.78
CA VAL A 31 2.91 14.98 -37.63
C VAL A 31 2.36 15.52 -36.33
N LEU A 32 2.23 16.85 -36.19
CA LEU A 32 1.75 17.49 -34.96
C LEU A 32 0.27 17.18 -34.65
N GLN A 33 -0.59 17.10 -35.69
CA GLN A 33 -2.03 16.95 -35.49
C GLN A 33 -2.50 15.50 -35.46
N ILE A 34 -1.82 14.59 -36.16
CA ILE A 34 -2.30 13.22 -36.35
C ILE A 34 -1.39 12.19 -35.64
N THR A 35 -0.08 12.42 -35.61
CA THR A 35 0.85 11.40 -35.07
C THR A 35 1.24 11.66 -33.62
N THR A 36 1.09 12.90 -33.11
CA THR A 36 1.54 13.25 -31.76
C THR A 36 0.32 13.51 -30.84
N ASP A 37 -0.02 12.50 -30.03
CA ASP A 37 -1.10 12.62 -29.02
C ASP A 37 -0.72 13.49 -27.81
N ASP A 38 0.55 13.89 -27.69
CA ASP A 38 1.03 14.63 -26.52
C ASP A 38 0.40 16.02 -26.37
N TYR A 39 0.14 16.69 -27.50
CA TYR A 39 -0.54 17.99 -27.47
C TYR A 39 -2.02 17.87 -27.10
N LYS A 40 -2.70 16.82 -27.53
CA LYS A 40 -4.08 16.52 -27.15
C LYS A 40 -4.15 16.16 -25.67
N LYS A 41 -3.26 15.30 -25.18
CA LYS A 41 -3.14 14.97 -23.75
C LYS A 41 -2.86 16.19 -22.89
N ASN A 42 -1.99 17.09 -23.35
CA ASN A 42 -1.67 18.35 -22.66
C ASN A 42 -2.87 19.32 -22.68
N ALA A 43 -3.60 19.42 -23.77
CA ALA A 43 -4.80 20.24 -23.87
C ALA A 43 -5.91 19.69 -22.95
N ASP A 44 -6.14 18.39 -22.96
CA ASP A 44 -7.10 17.71 -22.10
C ASP A 44 -6.70 17.83 -20.61
N SER A 45 -5.42 17.70 -20.27
CA SER A 45 -4.93 17.88 -18.90
C SER A 45 -4.98 19.33 -18.40
N ASN A 46 -5.01 20.31 -19.31
CA ASN A 46 -5.19 21.72 -18.95
C ASN A 46 -6.66 22.08 -18.78
N ALA A 47 -7.57 21.43 -19.54
CA ALA A 47 -9.01 21.68 -19.49
C ALA A 47 -9.71 20.84 -18.40
N PHE A 48 -9.20 19.62 -18.12
CA PHE A 48 -9.82 18.68 -17.20
C PHE A 48 -8.91 18.40 -16.00
N LEU A 49 -9.51 18.36 -14.83
CA LEU A 49 -8.90 17.87 -13.60
C LEU A 49 -9.56 16.54 -13.21
N ASN A 50 -8.83 15.45 -13.39
CA ASN A 50 -9.25 14.15 -12.86
C ASN A 50 -8.94 14.11 -11.36
N LYS A 51 -9.96 14.23 -10.53
CA LYS A 51 -9.87 14.15 -9.08
C LYS A 51 -10.24 12.74 -8.65
N ILE A 52 -9.26 12.01 -8.11
CA ILE A 52 -9.49 10.64 -7.62
C ILE A 52 -10.28 10.70 -6.32
N GLN A 53 -11.39 9.95 -6.28
CA GLN A 53 -12.15 9.68 -5.06
C GLN A 53 -11.65 8.37 -4.45
N TYR A 54 -11.05 8.46 -3.26
CA TYR A 54 -10.57 7.27 -2.56
C TYR A 54 -11.73 6.57 -1.85
N PRO A 55 -11.89 5.25 -2.07
CA PRO A 55 -12.88 4.47 -1.36
C PRO A 55 -12.50 4.33 0.12
N SER A 56 -13.51 4.15 0.97
CA SER A 56 -13.26 3.69 2.33
C SER A 56 -12.89 2.21 2.29
N ARG A 57 -11.81 1.85 2.98
CA ARG A 57 -11.39 0.45 3.11
C ARG A 57 -12.36 -0.32 4.00
N GLY A 58 -12.67 -1.59 3.69
CA GLY A 58 -13.56 -2.42 4.47
C GLY A 58 -13.12 -2.54 5.95
N ALA A 59 -14.05 -2.57 6.88
CA ALA A 59 -13.78 -2.82 8.29
C ALA A 59 -13.52 -4.32 8.55
N ILE A 60 -12.79 -4.62 9.62
CA ILE A 60 -12.51 -6.01 10.02
C ILE A 60 -13.10 -6.26 11.40
N TYR A 61 -13.87 -7.32 11.50
CA TYR A 61 -14.55 -7.77 12.72
C TYR A 61 -14.02 -9.13 13.16
N ASP A 62 -14.12 -9.41 14.44
CA ASP A 62 -13.88 -10.75 14.96
C ASP A 62 -15.11 -11.66 14.73
N ARG A 63 -15.01 -12.94 15.13
CA ARG A 63 -16.10 -13.92 14.99
C ARG A 63 -17.37 -13.56 15.75
N THR A 64 -17.27 -12.73 16.80
CA THR A 64 -18.39 -12.28 17.64
C THR A 64 -18.97 -10.95 17.19
N GLY A 65 -18.43 -10.34 16.13
CA GLY A 65 -18.86 -9.05 15.61
C GLY A 65 -18.19 -7.83 16.27
N LYS A 66 -17.14 -8.05 17.10
CA LYS A 66 -16.36 -6.95 17.67
C LYS A 66 -15.50 -6.31 16.60
N LEU A 67 -15.51 -4.99 16.56
CA LEU A 67 -14.72 -4.21 15.59
C LEU A 67 -13.24 -4.30 15.94
N LEU A 68 -12.42 -4.83 15.04
CA LEU A 68 -10.97 -4.97 15.20
C LEU A 68 -10.22 -3.83 14.53
N VAL A 69 -10.56 -3.57 13.26
CA VAL A 69 -9.87 -2.57 12.43
C VAL A 69 -10.91 -1.72 11.69
N PHE A 70 -10.76 -0.42 11.78
CA PHE A 70 -11.67 0.55 11.17
C PHE A 70 -10.93 1.72 10.53
N ASN A 71 -11.67 2.60 9.88
CA ASN A 71 -11.13 3.78 9.23
C ASN A 71 -11.43 5.04 10.04
N GLN A 72 -10.41 5.86 10.25
CA GLN A 72 -10.55 7.21 10.78
C GLN A 72 -10.31 8.22 9.66
N PRO A 73 -11.07 9.31 9.57
CA PRO A 73 -10.80 10.39 8.63
C PRO A 73 -9.41 10.97 8.83
N ALA A 74 -8.71 11.21 7.72
CA ALA A 74 -7.43 11.89 7.66
C ALA A 74 -7.39 12.80 6.45
N TYR A 75 -6.39 13.65 6.40
CA TYR A 75 -6.26 14.63 5.35
C TYR A 75 -4.83 14.64 4.81
N ASP A 76 -4.73 14.66 3.49
CA ASP A 76 -3.47 14.89 2.79
C ASP A 76 -3.45 16.33 2.27
N ILE A 77 -2.29 16.96 2.34
CA ILE A 77 -2.05 18.24 1.67
C ILE A 77 -1.33 17.91 0.39
N THR A 78 -1.89 18.38 -0.71
CA THR A 78 -1.32 18.25 -2.04
C THR A 78 -1.03 19.62 -2.62
N ILE A 79 -0.07 19.70 -3.55
CA ILE A 79 0.29 20.96 -4.19
C ILE A 79 0.35 20.82 -5.70
N VAL A 80 0.01 21.88 -6.41
CA VAL A 80 0.30 22.07 -7.83
C VAL A 80 1.45 23.09 -7.94
N PRO A 81 2.69 22.65 -8.20
CA PRO A 81 3.87 23.53 -8.11
C PRO A 81 3.82 24.78 -9.01
N LYS A 82 3.10 24.72 -10.13
CA LYS A 82 2.92 25.85 -11.05
C LYS A 82 2.05 26.96 -10.47
N GLU A 83 1.10 26.60 -9.61
CA GLU A 83 0.11 27.53 -9.04
C GLU A 83 0.61 28.27 -7.81
N ILE A 84 1.81 27.91 -7.32
CA ILE A 84 2.42 28.53 -6.14
C ILE A 84 2.99 29.90 -6.55
N GLU A 85 2.35 30.96 -6.10
CA GLU A 85 2.76 32.33 -6.27
C GLU A 85 2.91 33.00 -4.92
N ASN A 86 3.99 33.79 -4.72
CA ASN A 86 4.23 34.61 -3.52
C ASN A 86 4.00 33.89 -2.17
N LEU A 87 4.52 32.65 -2.04
CA LEU A 87 4.31 31.81 -0.88
C LEU A 87 5.03 32.38 0.35
N ASP A 88 4.28 32.75 1.40
CA ASP A 88 4.83 32.97 2.72
C ASP A 88 5.19 31.64 3.38
N THR A 89 6.46 31.26 3.26
CA THR A 89 6.98 30.01 3.79
C THR A 89 6.98 29.96 5.33
N LEU A 90 7.04 31.11 5.99
CA LEU A 90 7.03 31.17 7.46
C LEU A 90 5.63 30.90 8.01
N ASP A 91 4.61 31.60 7.49
CA ASP A 91 3.21 31.37 7.90
C ASP A 91 2.75 29.94 7.54
N LEU A 92 3.18 29.42 6.38
CA LEU A 92 2.92 28.02 6.01
C LEU A 92 3.55 27.03 7.00
N CYS A 93 4.82 27.21 7.33
CA CYS A 93 5.52 26.33 8.26
C CYS A 93 4.89 26.35 9.66
N GLN A 94 4.48 27.53 10.13
CA GLN A 94 3.76 27.67 11.41
C GLN A 94 2.40 26.97 11.36
N SER A 95 1.64 27.15 10.29
CA SER A 95 0.31 26.55 10.12
C SER A 95 0.34 25.02 10.06
N LEU A 96 1.43 24.43 9.59
CA LEU A 96 1.63 22.99 9.49
C LEU A 96 2.51 22.40 10.59
N ASN A 97 2.94 23.24 11.52
CA ASN A 97 3.87 22.86 12.59
C ASN A 97 5.13 22.11 12.07
N ILE A 98 5.73 22.63 11.00
CA ILE A 98 6.96 22.12 10.40
C ILE A 98 8.06 23.15 10.42
N THR A 99 9.31 22.69 10.45
CA THR A 99 10.47 23.56 10.32
C THR A 99 10.73 23.93 8.86
N ARG A 100 11.37 25.08 8.63
CA ARG A 100 11.79 25.48 7.28
C ARG A 100 12.69 24.44 6.62
N ALA A 101 13.54 23.76 7.39
CA ALA A 101 14.39 22.69 6.88
C ALA A 101 13.57 21.49 6.39
N GLN A 102 12.51 21.11 7.11
CA GLN A 102 11.58 20.06 6.69
C GLN A 102 10.82 20.47 5.42
N PHE A 103 10.35 21.70 5.33
CA PHE A 103 9.70 22.22 4.13
C PHE A 103 10.62 22.11 2.90
N LEU A 104 11.86 22.61 3.00
CA LEU A 104 12.84 22.54 1.91
C LEU A 104 13.15 21.09 1.52
N LYS A 105 13.24 20.19 2.47
CA LYS A 105 13.44 18.75 2.23
C LYS A 105 12.26 18.15 1.47
N ILE A 106 11.02 18.41 1.89
CA ILE A 106 9.81 17.91 1.22
C ILE A 106 9.78 18.41 -0.24
N MET A 107 10.07 19.71 -0.46
CA MET A 107 10.10 20.29 -1.79
C MET A 107 11.23 19.72 -2.68
N SER A 108 12.38 19.40 -2.08
CA SER A 108 13.51 18.75 -2.77
C SER A 108 13.17 17.30 -3.14
N ASP A 109 12.67 16.52 -2.16
CA ASP A 109 12.30 15.11 -2.34
C ASP A 109 11.19 14.94 -3.39
N MET A 110 10.25 15.90 -3.46
CA MET A 110 9.19 15.93 -4.45
C MET A 110 9.72 16.14 -5.87
N LYS A 111 10.72 17.01 -6.05
CA LYS A 111 11.33 17.33 -7.36
C LYS A 111 12.31 16.27 -7.83
N ASP A 112 12.82 15.43 -6.94
CA ASP A 112 13.77 14.38 -7.29
C ASP A 112 13.05 13.26 -8.08
N ARG A 113 13.36 13.17 -9.37
CA ARG A 113 12.78 12.14 -10.26
C ARG A 113 13.14 10.71 -9.87
N ARG A 114 14.20 10.50 -9.09
CA ARG A 114 14.54 9.17 -8.56
C ARG A 114 13.54 8.72 -7.50
N ARG A 115 13.05 9.68 -6.70
CA ARG A 115 12.05 9.45 -5.66
C ARG A 115 10.63 9.64 -6.16
N ASN A 116 10.44 10.50 -7.16
CA ASN A 116 9.17 10.84 -7.77
C ASN A 116 9.24 10.80 -9.30
N PRO A 117 9.23 9.60 -9.93
CA PRO A 117 9.27 9.48 -11.38
C PRO A 117 8.14 10.22 -12.08
N GLY A 118 6.96 10.31 -11.47
CA GLY A 118 5.77 11.02 -11.97
C GLY A 118 5.73 12.51 -11.65
N TYR A 119 6.83 13.12 -11.21
CA TYR A 119 6.83 14.55 -10.92
C TYR A 119 6.50 15.40 -12.15
N SER A 120 5.48 16.24 -12.01
CA SER A 120 5.12 17.27 -12.96
C SER A 120 4.82 18.58 -12.21
N ARG A 121 5.15 19.71 -12.82
CA ARG A 121 4.79 21.02 -12.27
C ARG A 121 3.29 21.33 -12.41
N TYR A 122 2.62 20.63 -13.28
CA TYR A 122 1.23 20.89 -13.68
C TYR A 122 0.23 19.96 -13.00
N THR A 123 0.70 18.88 -12.38
CA THR A 123 -0.15 17.89 -11.72
C THR A 123 -0.06 18.02 -10.21
N ASN A 124 -1.12 17.54 -9.55
CA ASN A 124 -1.21 17.52 -8.11
C ASN A 124 -0.15 16.58 -7.53
N GLN A 125 0.67 17.08 -6.60
CA GLN A 125 1.76 16.35 -5.95
C GLN A 125 1.50 16.27 -4.45
N LEU A 126 1.78 15.12 -3.85
CA LEU A 126 1.65 14.95 -2.41
C LEU A 126 2.73 15.77 -1.69
N PHE A 127 2.29 16.70 -0.83
CA PHE A 127 3.16 17.52 0.01
C PHE A 127 3.30 16.95 1.41
N MET A 128 2.18 16.64 2.06
CA MET A 128 2.15 16.06 3.41
C MET A 128 0.94 15.12 3.52
N SER A 129 1.14 13.94 4.11
CA SER A 129 0.09 12.94 4.27
C SER A 129 -0.34 12.80 5.72
N GLN A 130 -1.54 12.27 5.91
CA GLN A 130 -2.06 11.78 7.19
C GLN A 130 -2.11 12.82 8.30
N LEU A 131 -2.63 14.02 7.98
CA LEU A 131 -2.94 15.02 8.98
C LEU A 131 -4.22 14.63 9.73
N SER A 132 -4.24 14.92 11.02
CA SER A 132 -5.46 14.82 11.82
C SER A 132 -6.49 15.89 11.42
N ALA A 133 -7.72 15.74 11.87
CA ALA A 133 -8.77 16.75 11.64
C ALA A 133 -8.39 18.10 12.27
N GLU A 134 -7.73 18.08 13.43
CA GLU A 134 -7.29 19.30 14.14
C GLU A 134 -6.16 20.01 13.38
N GLU A 135 -5.10 19.25 12.96
CA GLU A 135 -4.00 19.82 12.16
C GLU A 135 -4.51 20.37 10.82
N CYS A 136 -5.46 19.67 10.20
CA CYS A 136 -6.07 20.12 8.95
C CYS A 136 -6.93 21.36 9.15
N GLY A 137 -7.70 21.46 10.25
CA GLY A 137 -8.56 22.60 10.55
C GLY A 137 -7.78 23.91 10.63
N VAL A 138 -6.66 23.94 11.36
CA VAL A 138 -5.77 25.10 11.47
C VAL A 138 -5.23 25.52 10.10
N PHE A 139 -4.84 24.56 9.29
CA PHE A 139 -4.35 24.84 7.92
C PHE A 139 -5.49 25.32 7.00
N GLN A 140 -6.66 24.72 7.11
CA GLN A 140 -7.83 25.05 6.27
C GLN A 140 -8.30 26.49 6.47
N GLU A 141 -8.24 27.02 7.69
CA GLU A 141 -8.58 28.42 7.96
C GLU A 141 -7.68 29.40 7.19
N LYS A 142 -6.43 29.02 6.95
CA LYS A 142 -5.44 29.85 6.25
C LYS A 142 -5.24 29.46 4.78
N LEU A 143 -5.93 28.44 4.28
CA LEU A 143 -5.74 27.89 2.94
C LEU A 143 -5.88 28.95 1.84
N PHE A 144 -6.73 29.95 2.03
CA PHE A 144 -6.92 31.05 1.09
C PHE A 144 -5.65 31.87 0.82
N LYS A 145 -4.65 31.85 1.74
CA LYS A 145 -3.34 32.50 1.57
C LYS A 145 -2.36 31.65 0.77
N PHE A 146 -2.56 30.33 0.71
CA PHE A 146 -1.61 29.38 0.16
C PHE A 146 -2.10 28.86 -1.19
N ARG A 147 -2.00 29.72 -2.21
CA ARG A 147 -2.40 29.38 -3.57
C ARG A 147 -1.59 28.18 -4.09
N GLY A 148 -2.27 27.23 -4.75
CA GLY A 148 -1.66 25.99 -5.23
C GLY A 148 -1.57 24.87 -4.22
N PHE A 149 -2.09 25.06 -2.99
CA PHE A 149 -2.25 24.01 -2.00
C PHE A 149 -3.70 23.54 -1.95
N TYR A 150 -3.88 22.22 -1.80
CA TYR A 150 -5.19 21.58 -1.77
C TYR A 150 -5.24 20.58 -0.65
N ILE A 151 -6.43 20.40 -0.06
CA ILE A 151 -6.70 19.39 0.95
C ILE A 151 -7.45 18.24 0.30
N GLN A 152 -6.92 17.03 0.44
CA GLN A 152 -7.55 15.81 -0.03
C GLN A 152 -7.95 14.95 1.15
N ARG A 153 -9.22 14.57 1.24
CA ARG A 153 -9.69 13.64 2.27
C ARG A 153 -9.17 12.25 1.99
N ARG A 154 -8.70 11.60 3.03
CA ARG A 154 -8.29 10.19 3.05
C ARG A 154 -8.78 9.51 4.31
N THR A 155 -8.49 8.23 4.43
CA THR A 155 -8.75 7.45 5.64
C THR A 155 -7.45 6.84 6.13
N ILE A 156 -7.27 6.82 7.46
CA ILE A 156 -6.20 6.10 8.14
C ILE A 156 -6.79 4.87 8.81
N ARG A 157 -6.06 3.75 8.78
CA ARG A 157 -6.41 2.56 9.53
C ARG A 157 -6.22 2.80 11.03
N GLN A 158 -7.17 2.30 11.81
CA GLN A 158 -7.11 2.29 13.26
C GLN A 158 -7.45 0.91 13.79
N TYR A 159 -6.86 0.54 14.91
CA TYR A 159 -7.08 -0.72 15.60
C TYR A 159 -7.83 -0.46 16.90
N SER A 160 -8.86 -1.23 17.20
CA SER A 160 -9.62 -1.09 18.44
C SER A 160 -8.87 -1.66 19.65
N TYR A 161 -7.97 -2.61 19.39
CA TYR A 161 -7.24 -3.34 20.43
C TYR A 161 -5.75 -3.30 20.19
N ASN A 162 -4.96 -3.24 21.26
CA ASN A 162 -3.52 -3.45 21.21
C ASN A 162 -3.20 -4.95 21.21
N ALA A 163 -3.66 -5.66 20.19
CA ALA A 163 -3.51 -7.10 20.05
C ALA A 163 -3.61 -7.53 18.59
N ALA A 164 -3.27 -8.79 18.32
CA ALA A 164 -3.40 -9.44 17.01
C ALA A 164 -2.58 -8.79 15.86
N ALA A 165 -1.52 -8.05 16.17
CA ALA A 165 -0.73 -7.32 15.17
C ALA A 165 -0.25 -8.22 14.02
N HIS A 166 0.21 -9.43 14.31
CA HIS A 166 0.69 -10.36 13.28
C HIS A 166 -0.42 -10.98 12.44
N ALA A 167 -1.61 -11.20 13.04
CA ALA A 167 -2.76 -11.76 12.34
C ALA A 167 -3.43 -10.71 11.45
N LEU A 168 -3.73 -9.53 12.00
CA LEU A 168 -4.37 -8.44 11.30
C LEU A 168 -3.43 -7.85 10.23
N GLY A 169 -2.16 -7.69 10.58
CA GLY A 169 -1.20 -7.02 9.72
C GLY A 169 -1.34 -5.51 9.73
N ASP A 170 -0.76 -4.86 8.73
CA ASP A 170 -0.74 -3.42 8.58
C ASP A 170 -0.79 -2.99 7.12
N ILE A 171 -1.12 -1.72 6.90
CA ILE A 171 -1.06 -1.09 5.59
C ILE A 171 0.14 -0.16 5.49
N GLY A 172 0.66 0.02 4.30
CA GLY A 172 1.75 0.96 4.03
C GLY A 172 1.69 1.51 2.63
N GLU A 173 2.43 2.56 2.37
CA GLU A 173 2.53 3.14 1.04
C GLU A 173 3.05 2.10 0.04
N VAL A 174 2.46 2.09 -1.16
CA VAL A 174 2.82 1.19 -2.24
C VAL A 174 4.28 1.46 -2.67
N SER A 175 5.06 0.40 -2.83
CA SER A 175 6.43 0.47 -3.34
C SER A 175 6.46 0.39 -4.88
N ALA A 176 7.59 0.80 -5.49
CA ALA A 176 7.77 0.70 -6.92
C ALA A 176 7.59 -0.74 -7.45
N LYS A 177 8.10 -1.73 -6.69
CA LYS A 177 7.94 -3.15 -7.04
C LYS A 177 6.49 -3.62 -7.01
N GLU A 178 5.70 -3.14 -6.04
CA GLU A 178 4.28 -3.49 -5.95
C GLU A 178 3.46 -2.81 -7.06
N MET A 179 3.85 -1.60 -7.49
CA MET A 179 3.24 -0.94 -8.65
C MET A 179 3.58 -1.65 -9.97
N GLU A 180 4.83 -2.12 -10.13
CA GLU A 180 5.24 -2.89 -11.31
C GLU A 180 4.56 -4.27 -11.38
N ALA A 181 4.24 -4.86 -10.24
CA ALA A 181 3.55 -6.14 -10.14
C ALA A 181 2.02 -6.02 -10.25
N ASP A 182 1.49 -4.81 -10.27
CA ASP A 182 0.04 -4.53 -10.37
C ASP A 182 -0.41 -4.58 -11.84
N GLU A 183 -0.85 -5.74 -12.29
CA GLU A 183 -1.37 -5.94 -13.64
C GLU A 183 -2.65 -5.12 -13.93
N GLU A 184 -3.43 -4.79 -12.88
CA GLU A 184 -4.68 -4.03 -13.01
C GLU A 184 -4.42 -2.51 -13.13
N GLY A 185 -3.20 -2.04 -12.82
CA GLY A 185 -2.86 -0.61 -12.83
C GLY A 185 -3.64 0.21 -11.80
N TYR A 186 -4.09 -0.43 -10.72
CA TYR A 186 -4.91 0.18 -9.68
C TYR A 186 -4.11 1.17 -8.83
N TYR A 187 -2.84 0.81 -8.51
CA TYR A 187 -2.03 1.57 -7.58
C TYR A 187 -1.25 2.69 -8.26
N ILE A 188 -1.34 3.85 -7.65
CA ILE A 188 -0.49 5.00 -7.98
C ILE A 188 0.37 5.36 -6.75
N ARG A 189 1.41 6.12 -6.95
CA ARG A 189 2.27 6.59 -5.87
C ARG A 189 1.46 7.34 -4.80
N GLY A 190 1.73 7.03 -3.54
CA GLY A 190 1.01 7.58 -2.39
C GLY A 190 -0.25 6.79 -2.01
N ASP A 191 -0.57 5.72 -2.73
CA ASP A 191 -1.60 4.79 -2.31
C ASP A 191 -1.12 3.88 -1.19
N TYR A 192 -2.07 3.31 -0.46
CA TYR A 192 -1.81 2.36 0.61
C TYR A 192 -2.24 0.96 0.19
N VAL A 193 -1.42 -0.02 0.56
CA VAL A 193 -1.63 -1.45 0.29
C VAL A 193 -1.36 -2.24 1.56
N GLY A 194 -2.05 -3.34 1.75
CA GLY A 194 -1.78 -4.28 2.84
C GLY A 194 -0.39 -4.89 2.71
N LYS A 195 0.41 -4.78 3.77
CA LYS A 195 1.80 -5.26 3.80
C LYS A 195 1.91 -6.66 4.37
N LEU A 196 1.16 -6.96 5.40
CA LEU A 196 1.19 -8.22 6.15
C LEU A 196 -0.20 -8.68 6.53
N GLY A 197 -0.33 -9.92 7.00
CA GLY A 197 -1.51 -10.50 7.62
C GLY A 197 -2.77 -10.46 6.75
N VAL A 198 -3.91 -10.33 7.41
CA VAL A 198 -5.24 -10.24 6.78
C VAL A 198 -5.33 -9.05 5.84
N GLU A 199 -4.75 -7.90 6.22
CA GLU A 199 -4.71 -6.70 5.39
C GLU A 199 -4.11 -6.97 4.00
N LYS A 200 -3.05 -7.78 3.92
CA LYS A 200 -2.43 -8.17 2.66
C LYS A 200 -3.20 -9.27 1.94
N SER A 201 -3.59 -10.32 2.65
CA SER A 201 -4.21 -11.50 2.04
C SER A 201 -5.57 -11.19 1.44
N TYR A 202 -6.32 -10.25 2.04
CA TYR A 202 -7.64 -9.84 1.60
C TYR A 202 -7.65 -8.43 0.97
N GLU A 203 -6.48 -7.95 0.50
CA GLU A 203 -6.33 -6.63 -0.10
C GLU A 203 -7.39 -6.31 -1.15
N LYS A 204 -7.62 -7.24 -2.08
CA LYS A 204 -8.57 -7.06 -3.19
C LYS A 204 -10.01 -6.82 -2.73
N TYR A 205 -10.40 -7.41 -1.59
CA TYR A 205 -11.73 -7.22 -1.00
C TYR A 205 -11.81 -5.96 -0.15
N LEU A 206 -10.71 -5.64 0.56
CA LEU A 206 -10.68 -4.55 1.52
C LEU A 206 -10.49 -3.18 0.85
N ARG A 207 -9.72 -3.09 -0.25
CA ARG A 207 -9.29 -1.82 -0.84
C ARG A 207 -10.43 -1.00 -1.47
N GLY A 208 -11.53 -1.67 -1.95
CA GLY A 208 -12.58 -1.03 -2.73
C GLY A 208 -12.15 -0.62 -4.14
N GLU A 209 -12.96 0.19 -4.80
CA GLU A 209 -12.68 0.70 -6.15
C GLU A 209 -12.63 2.23 -6.13
N LYS A 210 -11.59 2.79 -6.75
CA LYS A 210 -11.42 4.24 -6.85
C LYS A 210 -12.47 4.84 -7.77
N GLY A 211 -13.03 5.98 -7.34
CA GLY A 211 -13.86 6.83 -8.18
C GLY A 211 -13.02 7.91 -8.86
N ILE A 212 -13.62 8.54 -9.87
CA ILE A 212 -13.01 9.65 -10.61
C ILE A 212 -14.08 10.73 -10.79
N GLU A 213 -13.80 11.94 -10.32
CA GLU A 213 -14.53 13.16 -10.67
C GLU A 213 -13.76 13.90 -11.76
N ILE A 214 -14.43 14.23 -12.86
CA ILE A 214 -13.86 15.00 -13.96
C ILE A 214 -14.34 16.45 -13.84
N LEU A 215 -13.44 17.32 -13.40
CA LEU A 215 -13.72 18.74 -13.20
C LEU A 215 -13.18 19.57 -14.34
N LEU A 216 -13.98 20.54 -14.79
CA LEU A 216 -13.55 21.55 -15.77
C LEU A 216 -12.72 22.62 -15.10
N ARG A 217 -11.62 23.02 -15.76
CA ARG A 217 -10.77 24.16 -15.36
C ARG A 217 -10.78 25.24 -16.42
N ASP A 218 -10.79 26.49 -15.96
CA ASP A 218 -10.54 27.63 -16.86
C ASP A 218 -9.04 27.79 -17.19
N ALA A 219 -8.71 28.73 -18.08
CA ALA A 219 -7.33 29.04 -18.45
C ALA A 219 -6.46 29.52 -17.26
N HIS A 220 -7.06 29.86 -16.12
CA HIS A 220 -6.39 30.25 -14.89
C HIS A 220 -6.31 29.11 -13.86
N GLY A 221 -6.76 27.90 -14.25
CA GLY A 221 -6.75 26.71 -13.39
C GLY A 221 -7.88 26.64 -12.36
N ARG A 222 -8.88 27.55 -12.43
CA ARG A 222 -10.01 27.55 -11.49
C ARG A 222 -11.06 26.54 -11.93
N ILE A 223 -11.59 25.79 -10.94
CA ILE A 223 -12.65 24.81 -11.18
C ILE A 223 -13.94 25.55 -11.50
N GLN A 224 -14.53 25.26 -12.66
CA GLN A 224 -15.78 25.82 -13.14
C GLN A 224 -16.99 24.93 -12.85
N GLY A 225 -16.78 23.63 -12.61
CA GLY A 225 -17.82 22.65 -12.36
C GLY A 225 -17.42 21.26 -12.81
N HIS A 226 -18.37 20.34 -12.82
CA HIS A 226 -18.19 19.00 -13.35
C HIS A 226 -18.26 19.00 -14.87
N TYR A 227 -17.50 18.14 -15.51
CA TYR A 227 -17.59 17.91 -16.94
C TYR A 227 -18.94 17.26 -17.28
N MET A 228 -19.68 17.84 -18.23
CA MET A 228 -21.02 17.35 -18.63
C MET A 228 -21.92 17.04 -17.43
N ASP A 229 -21.99 17.97 -16.47
CA ASP A 229 -22.81 17.84 -15.25
C ASP A 229 -22.54 16.54 -14.45
N GLY A 230 -21.35 15.95 -14.60
CA GLY A 230 -20.94 14.75 -13.89
C GLY A 230 -21.34 13.41 -14.54
N GLU A 231 -21.82 13.42 -15.78
CA GLU A 231 -22.24 12.19 -16.49
C GLU A 231 -21.10 11.17 -16.63
N TYR A 232 -19.85 11.65 -16.67
CA TYR A 232 -18.65 10.82 -16.77
C TYR A 232 -17.97 10.54 -15.42
N ASP A 233 -18.52 11.08 -14.35
CA ASP A 233 -18.01 10.80 -13.01
C ASP A 233 -18.30 9.35 -12.63
N ARG A 234 -17.32 8.72 -11.99
CA ARG A 234 -17.47 7.38 -11.44
C ARG A 234 -17.35 7.48 -9.92
N PRO A 235 -18.42 7.16 -9.17
CA PRO A 235 -18.33 7.16 -7.71
C PRO A 235 -17.38 6.07 -7.22
N SER A 236 -16.70 6.30 -6.09
CA SER A 236 -15.90 5.28 -5.44
C SER A 236 -16.79 4.21 -4.82
N VAL A 237 -16.36 2.94 -4.92
CA VAL A 237 -17.04 1.81 -4.28
C VAL A 237 -16.26 1.40 -3.03
N PRO A 238 -16.88 1.45 -1.83
CA PRO A 238 -16.19 1.08 -0.59
C PRO A 238 -15.78 -0.39 -0.60
N GLY A 239 -14.69 -0.71 0.10
CA GLY A 239 -14.24 -2.08 0.30
C GLY A 239 -15.24 -2.89 1.12
N LYS A 240 -15.20 -4.21 0.94
CA LYS A 240 -16.06 -5.14 1.68
C LYS A 240 -15.55 -5.33 3.10
N ASN A 241 -16.44 -5.35 4.06
CA ASN A 241 -16.11 -5.70 5.43
C ASN A 241 -15.79 -7.20 5.53
N LEU A 242 -14.87 -7.54 6.42
CA LEU A 242 -14.49 -8.93 6.71
C LEU A 242 -14.86 -9.29 8.14
N THR A 243 -15.43 -10.48 8.32
CA THR A 243 -15.56 -11.12 9.63
C THR A 243 -14.55 -12.26 9.67
N LEU A 244 -13.67 -12.24 10.65
CA LEU A 244 -12.64 -13.26 10.85
C LEU A 244 -13.16 -14.35 11.77
N SER A 245 -12.58 -15.54 11.69
CA SER A 245 -12.77 -16.60 12.65
C SER A 245 -12.08 -16.33 14.01
N LEU A 246 -11.19 -15.35 14.05
CA LEU A 246 -10.41 -14.96 15.23
C LEU A 246 -11.33 -14.43 16.32
N ASP A 247 -11.11 -14.90 17.55
CA ASP A 247 -11.73 -14.41 18.79
C ASP A 247 -10.75 -13.48 19.50
N ILE A 248 -11.09 -12.19 19.60
CA ILE A 248 -10.17 -11.19 20.14
C ILE A 248 -9.89 -11.38 21.62
N ASP A 249 -10.86 -11.90 22.40
CA ASP A 249 -10.65 -12.12 23.83
C ASP A 249 -9.67 -13.28 24.04
N LEU A 250 -9.82 -14.36 23.26
CA LEU A 250 -8.90 -15.49 23.27
C LEU A 250 -7.49 -15.06 22.79
N GLN A 251 -7.43 -14.24 21.76
CA GLN A 251 -6.17 -13.66 21.25
C GLN A 251 -5.45 -12.85 22.34
N MET A 252 -6.15 -11.93 23.01
CA MET A 252 -5.60 -11.13 24.11
C MET A 252 -5.18 -11.97 25.30
N LEU A 253 -5.92 -13.04 25.62
CA LEU A 253 -5.54 -13.99 26.65
C LEU A 253 -4.21 -14.66 26.28
N GLY A 254 -4.08 -15.18 25.07
CA GLY A 254 -2.85 -15.82 24.58
C GLY A 254 -1.66 -14.89 24.61
N GLU A 255 -1.81 -13.64 24.17
CA GLU A 255 -0.73 -12.63 24.20
C GLU A 255 -0.30 -12.32 25.64
N ARG A 256 -1.25 -12.24 26.58
CA ARG A 256 -0.96 -12.04 28.00
C ARG A 256 -0.21 -13.21 28.61
N LEU A 257 -0.59 -14.46 28.27
CA LEU A 257 0.08 -15.68 28.74
C LEU A 257 1.51 -15.81 28.22
N LEU A 258 1.78 -15.28 27.01
CA LEU A 258 3.12 -15.27 26.42
C LEU A 258 3.95 -14.02 26.78
N LYS A 259 3.44 -13.13 27.60
CA LYS A 259 4.18 -11.95 28.04
C LYS A 259 5.54 -12.37 28.64
N ASN A 260 6.62 -11.73 28.18
CA ASN A 260 8.01 -12.04 28.56
C ASN A 260 8.52 -13.45 28.17
N LYS A 261 7.84 -14.12 27.22
CA LYS A 261 8.26 -15.42 26.69
C LYS A 261 8.45 -15.29 25.17
N ILE A 262 9.20 -16.22 24.59
CA ILE A 262 9.39 -16.35 23.14
C ILE A 262 8.66 -17.61 22.69
N GLY A 263 7.72 -17.45 21.75
CA GLY A 263 6.96 -18.59 21.25
C GLY A 263 5.68 -18.17 20.54
N SER A 264 4.77 -19.12 20.34
CA SER A 264 3.49 -18.89 19.68
C SER A 264 2.39 -19.75 20.32
N ILE A 265 1.15 -19.28 20.21
CA ILE A 265 -0.06 -20.04 20.55
C ILE A 265 -0.97 -19.95 19.32
N VAL A 266 -1.44 -21.10 18.86
CA VAL A 266 -2.45 -21.23 17.81
C VAL A 266 -3.56 -22.11 18.29
N ALA A 267 -4.80 -21.62 18.24
CA ALA A 267 -5.99 -22.43 18.52
C ALA A 267 -6.81 -22.56 17.22
N ILE A 268 -7.15 -23.81 16.90
CA ILE A 268 -7.89 -24.14 15.68
C ILE A 268 -9.13 -24.95 16.10
N GLU A 269 -10.27 -24.60 15.54
CA GLU A 269 -11.50 -25.39 15.66
C GLU A 269 -11.37 -26.65 14.79
N PRO A 270 -11.38 -27.85 15.37
CA PRO A 270 -11.07 -29.07 14.59
C PRO A 270 -12.12 -29.40 13.52
N GLU A 271 -13.36 -29.06 13.72
CA GLU A 271 -14.45 -29.39 12.78
C GLU A 271 -14.44 -28.49 11.55
N THR A 272 -14.15 -27.20 11.72
CA THR A 272 -14.25 -26.19 10.67
C THR A 272 -12.89 -25.79 10.10
N GLY A 273 -11.80 -25.98 10.85
CA GLY A 273 -10.47 -25.50 10.55
C GLY A 273 -10.30 -24.00 10.83
N GLU A 274 -11.27 -23.37 11.48
CA GLU A 274 -11.22 -21.95 11.83
C GLU A 274 -10.12 -21.66 12.85
N ILE A 275 -9.33 -20.61 12.56
CA ILE A 275 -8.28 -20.13 13.48
C ILE A 275 -8.91 -19.18 14.49
N LEU A 276 -9.02 -19.62 15.74
CA LEU A 276 -9.62 -18.84 16.82
C LEU A 276 -8.64 -17.84 17.43
N CYS A 277 -7.35 -18.19 17.51
CA CYS A 277 -6.28 -17.24 17.84
C CYS A 277 -4.98 -17.61 17.16
N LEU A 278 -4.16 -16.59 16.88
CA LEU A 278 -2.85 -16.70 16.27
C LEU A 278 -1.88 -15.74 16.97
N VAL A 279 -1.24 -16.22 18.02
CA VAL A 279 -0.35 -15.42 18.88
C VAL A 279 1.09 -15.67 18.52
N SER A 280 1.86 -14.61 18.38
CA SER A 280 3.31 -14.63 18.24
C SER A 280 3.94 -13.71 19.27
N SER A 281 4.93 -14.19 20.02
CA SER A 281 5.60 -13.40 21.06
C SER A 281 7.12 -13.49 20.89
N PRO A 282 7.87 -12.40 21.08
CA PRO A 282 7.41 -11.02 21.33
C PRO A 282 6.51 -10.47 20.21
N ASN A 283 5.50 -9.73 20.58
CA ASN A 283 4.63 -9.01 19.68
C ASN A 283 4.96 -7.49 19.68
N TYR A 284 4.23 -6.73 18.91
CA TYR A 284 4.31 -5.27 18.86
C TYR A 284 2.91 -4.68 18.88
N ASP A 285 2.83 -3.41 19.31
CA ASP A 285 1.58 -2.65 19.27
C ASP A 285 1.23 -2.30 17.81
N PRO A 286 0.08 -2.72 17.26
CA PRO A 286 -0.33 -2.39 15.89
C PRO A 286 -0.45 -0.89 15.66
N HIS A 287 -0.72 -0.08 16.70
CA HIS A 287 -0.77 1.38 16.59
C HIS A 287 0.57 2.01 16.21
N LEU A 288 1.70 1.34 16.46
CA LEU A 288 3.01 1.80 16.00
C LEU A 288 3.15 1.78 14.47
N MET A 289 2.31 0.99 13.80
CA MET A 289 2.32 0.83 12.34
C MET A 289 1.32 1.75 11.63
N ILE A 290 0.81 2.77 12.33
CA ILE A 290 -0.11 3.78 11.81
C ILE A 290 0.60 5.12 11.66
N GLY A 291 0.11 5.92 10.72
CA GLY A 291 0.47 7.32 10.61
C GLY A 291 1.89 7.58 10.11
N ARG A 292 2.30 8.84 10.21
CA ARG A 292 3.59 9.35 9.69
C ARG A 292 4.82 8.71 10.34
N GLN A 293 4.69 8.22 11.58
CA GLN A 293 5.79 7.58 12.31
C GLN A 293 6.01 6.10 11.95
N ARG A 294 5.10 5.49 11.15
CA ARG A 294 5.15 4.09 10.76
C ARG A 294 6.55 3.65 10.28
N GLY A 295 7.15 4.38 9.36
CA GLY A 295 8.47 4.03 8.82
C GLY A 295 9.58 4.03 9.87
N LYS A 296 9.58 5.00 10.77
CA LYS A 296 10.54 5.09 11.90
C LYS A 296 10.32 3.93 12.88
N ASN A 297 9.08 3.68 13.25
CA ASN A 297 8.71 2.61 14.17
C ASN A 297 9.04 1.23 13.59
N HIS A 298 8.73 0.99 12.30
CA HIS A 298 9.11 -0.24 11.61
C HIS A 298 10.62 -0.50 11.64
N LEU A 299 11.44 0.52 11.37
CA LEU A 299 12.90 0.40 11.45
C LEU A 299 13.38 0.11 12.87
N ALA A 300 12.75 0.68 13.89
CA ALA A 300 13.07 0.41 15.28
C ALA A 300 12.73 -1.04 15.63
N LEU A 301 11.54 -1.53 15.28
CA LEU A 301 11.12 -2.92 15.49
C LEU A 301 11.98 -3.92 14.70
N GLN A 302 12.43 -3.56 13.50
CA GLN A 302 13.32 -4.40 12.68
C GLN A 302 14.70 -4.57 13.31
N ARG A 303 15.21 -3.53 14.00
CA ARG A 303 16.51 -3.55 14.69
C ARG A 303 16.46 -4.21 16.06
N ASP A 304 15.27 -4.43 16.58
CA ASP A 304 15.09 -5.08 17.87
C ASP A 304 15.57 -6.53 17.82
N MET A 305 16.51 -6.87 18.73
CA MET A 305 17.12 -8.19 18.83
C MET A 305 16.11 -9.29 19.18
N THR A 306 14.99 -8.93 19.78
CA THR A 306 13.90 -9.88 20.12
C THR A 306 13.04 -10.26 18.93
N LYS A 307 13.24 -9.58 17.78
CA LYS A 307 12.55 -9.80 16.50
C LYS A 307 11.03 -9.79 16.63
N PRO A 308 10.43 -8.70 17.11
CA PRO A 308 8.97 -8.63 17.33
C PRO A 308 8.16 -8.68 16.02
N LEU A 309 8.75 -8.34 14.87
CA LEU A 309 8.08 -8.44 13.56
C LEU A 309 7.98 -9.88 13.03
N LEU A 310 8.71 -10.84 13.63
CA LEU A 310 8.66 -12.22 13.18
C LEU A 310 7.37 -12.90 13.64
N ASN A 311 6.53 -13.31 12.68
CA ASN A 311 5.36 -14.15 12.99
C ASN A 311 5.80 -15.59 13.28
N ARG A 312 6.04 -15.90 14.55
CA ARG A 312 6.55 -17.20 14.97
C ARG A 312 5.52 -18.32 14.78
N ALA A 313 4.25 -18.00 14.77
CA ALA A 313 3.20 -19.00 14.52
C ALA A 313 3.23 -19.54 13.09
N LEU A 314 3.63 -18.70 12.10
CA LEU A 314 3.68 -19.07 10.69
C LEU A 314 5.10 -19.32 10.16
N MET A 315 6.09 -18.63 10.70
CA MET A 315 7.48 -18.64 10.19
C MET A 315 8.46 -19.29 11.14
N GLY A 316 8.05 -19.68 12.35
CA GLY A 316 8.91 -20.34 13.32
C GLY A 316 9.25 -21.75 12.86
N VAL A 317 10.54 -22.09 12.86
CA VAL A 317 11.03 -23.43 12.57
C VAL A 317 11.52 -24.03 13.87
N TYR A 318 10.74 -24.95 14.42
CA TYR A 318 11.04 -25.63 15.69
C TYR A 318 11.06 -27.13 15.48
N PRO A 319 11.92 -27.87 16.20
CA PRO A 319 11.84 -29.33 16.24
C PRO A 319 10.48 -29.77 16.82
N PRO A 320 9.65 -30.50 16.07
CA PRO A 320 8.30 -30.85 16.53
C PRO A 320 8.29 -31.85 17.68
N GLY A 321 9.36 -32.62 17.86
CA GLY A 321 9.42 -33.65 18.86
C GLY A 321 8.30 -34.70 18.71
N SER A 322 7.78 -35.24 19.87
CA SER A 322 6.75 -36.28 19.88
C SER A 322 5.41 -35.87 19.23
N THR A 323 5.15 -34.58 19.05
CA THR A 323 3.92 -34.11 18.38
C THR A 323 3.89 -34.55 16.90
N PHE A 324 5.04 -34.81 16.28
CA PHE A 324 5.12 -35.29 14.92
C PHE A 324 4.70 -36.77 14.76
N LYS A 325 4.69 -37.55 15.87
CA LYS A 325 4.29 -38.97 15.84
C LYS A 325 2.88 -39.19 15.35
N THR A 326 1.95 -38.29 15.67
CA THR A 326 0.56 -38.35 15.17
C THR A 326 0.50 -38.23 13.64
N ALA A 327 1.21 -37.29 13.06
CA ALA A 327 1.28 -37.14 11.59
C ALA A 327 1.94 -38.37 10.95
N GLN A 328 3.04 -38.90 11.54
CA GLN A 328 3.67 -40.13 11.06
C GLN A 328 2.75 -41.34 11.16
N GLY A 329 2.01 -41.49 12.28
CA GLY A 329 1.05 -42.55 12.45
C GLY A 329 -0.05 -42.54 11.40
N LEU A 330 -0.64 -41.38 11.13
CA LEU A 330 -1.64 -41.22 10.07
C LEU A 330 -1.07 -41.56 8.68
N THR A 331 0.16 -41.10 8.39
CA THR A 331 0.83 -41.44 7.13
C THR A 331 1.07 -42.96 6.99
N PHE A 332 1.52 -43.61 8.05
CA PHE A 332 1.76 -45.07 8.03
C PHE A 332 0.46 -45.88 7.91
N LEU A 333 -0.64 -45.38 8.50
CA LEU A 333 -1.97 -45.99 8.31
C LEU A 333 -2.43 -45.81 6.84
N GLN A 334 -2.27 -44.64 6.28
CA GLN A 334 -2.65 -44.34 4.89
C GLN A 334 -1.85 -45.18 3.90
N GLU A 335 -0.55 -45.35 4.12
CA GLU A 335 0.34 -46.16 3.29
C GLU A 335 0.21 -47.67 3.56
N GLY A 336 -0.64 -48.07 4.53
CA GLY A 336 -0.85 -49.48 4.89
C GLY A 336 0.36 -50.12 5.58
N ILE A 337 1.35 -49.36 6.05
CA ILE A 337 2.53 -49.85 6.76
C ILE A 337 2.12 -50.35 8.16
N ILE A 338 1.14 -49.71 8.79
CA ILE A 338 0.50 -50.11 10.01
C ILE A 338 -1.01 -50.19 9.81
N THR A 339 -1.69 -51.01 10.58
CA THR A 339 -3.14 -51.10 10.63
C THR A 339 -3.57 -50.99 12.08
N GLU A 340 -4.88 -50.85 12.34
CA GLU A 340 -5.42 -50.82 13.70
C GLU A 340 -5.14 -52.12 14.49
N GLN A 341 -4.93 -53.24 13.76
CA GLN A 341 -4.59 -54.54 14.32
C GLN A 341 -3.08 -54.80 14.38
N SER A 342 -2.24 -53.86 13.95
CA SER A 342 -0.79 -54.04 14.01
C SER A 342 -0.32 -54.23 15.43
N PRO A 343 0.52 -55.25 15.72
CA PRO A 343 0.97 -55.49 17.09
C PRO A 343 1.83 -54.32 17.57
N ALA A 344 1.72 -54.01 18.88
CA ALA A 344 2.62 -53.01 19.49
C ALA A 344 4.05 -53.55 19.50
N PHE A 345 5.02 -52.71 19.12
CA PHE A 345 6.41 -53.06 19.22
C PHE A 345 6.88 -53.02 20.68
N PRO A 346 7.63 -54.04 21.13
CA PRO A 346 8.17 -54.01 22.47
C PRO A 346 9.17 -52.88 22.63
N CYS A 347 9.05 -52.13 23.73
CA CYS A 347 10.03 -51.11 24.07
C CYS A 347 11.24 -51.73 24.77
N SER A 348 12.43 -51.59 24.16
CA SER A 348 13.68 -52.08 24.74
C SER A 348 14.53 -50.93 25.33
N HIS A 349 13.93 -49.79 25.66
CA HIS A 349 14.61 -48.56 26.14
C HIS A 349 15.69 -48.02 25.22
N GLY A 350 15.76 -48.49 23.98
CA GLY A 350 16.70 -48.00 22.96
C GLY A 350 16.37 -48.51 21.57
N PHE A 351 16.84 -47.83 20.57
CA PHE A 351 16.74 -48.24 19.18
C PHE A 351 18.10 -48.74 18.69
N HIS A 352 18.10 -49.96 18.15
CA HIS A 352 19.30 -50.57 17.59
C HIS A 352 19.38 -50.31 16.09
N TYR A 353 20.43 -49.62 15.65
CA TYR A 353 20.71 -49.43 14.23
C TYR A 353 22.12 -49.99 13.90
N GLY A 354 22.15 -51.15 13.31
CA GLY A 354 23.39 -51.87 13.09
C GLY A 354 24.13 -52.17 14.40
N ARG A 355 25.37 -51.69 14.55
CA ARG A 355 26.17 -51.81 15.77
C ARG A 355 25.95 -50.67 16.77
N LEU A 356 25.11 -49.67 16.44
CA LEU A 356 24.84 -48.52 17.29
C LEU A 356 23.54 -48.76 18.05
N THR A 357 23.56 -48.48 19.34
CA THR A 357 22.35 -48.41 20.18
C THR A 357 22.15 -46.97 20.57
N VAL A 358 21.06 -46.38 20.10
CA VAL A 358 20.62 -45.06 20.54
C VAL A 358 19.74 -45.27 21.77
N ALA A 359 20.30 -45.04 22.96
CA ALA A 359 19.57 -45.15 24.20
C ALA A 359 18.52 -44.05 24.31
N ALA A 360 17.34 -44.35 24.87
CA ALA A 360 16.38 -43.33 25.24
C ALA A 360 16.99 -42.41 26.31
N MET A 361 16.95 -41.11 26.11
CA MET A 361 17.56 -40.11 27.01
C MET A 361 16.98 -40.07 28.42
N LEU A 362 15.86 -40.74 28.65
CA LEU A 362 15.14 -40.73 29.93
C LEU A 362 14.86 -42.21 30.33
N THR A 363 15.71 -42.76 31.16
CA THR A 363 15.61 -44.14 31.62
C THR A 363 14.49 -44.37 32.64
N ASP A 364 13.90 -43.30 33.17
CA ASP A 364 12.94 -43.39 34.28
C ASP A 364 11.48 -43.07 33.87
N LEU A 365 11.20 -42.85 32.60
CA LEU A 365 9.85 -42.68 32.11
C LEU A 365 9.37 -43.93 31.38
N PRO A 366 8.07 -44.30 31.57
CA PRO A 366 7.49 -45.42 30.83
C PRO A 366 7.60 -45.12 29.31
N CYS A 367 7.86 -46.18 28.54
CA CYS A 367 7.88 -46.07 27.06
C CYS A 367 6.50 -45.61 26.57
N HIS A 368 6.44 -44.47 25.92
CA HIS A 368 5.25 -43.90 25.28
C HIS A 368 5.25 -44.18 23.80
#